data_b32858d27b1dab676119ae1bcfe78669
#
_entry.id   b32858d27b1dab676119ae1bcfe78669
#
_cell.length_a   1.000
_cell.length_b   1.000
_cell.length_c   1.000
_cell.angle_alpha   90.00
_cell.angle_beta   90.00
_cell.angle_gamma   90.00
#
_symmetry.space_group_name_H-M   'P 1'
#
loop_
_entity.id
_entity.type
_entity.pdbx_description
1 polymer ?
#
loop_
_entity_poly.entity_id
_entity_poly.type
_entity_poly.pdbx_seq_one_letter_code
_entity_poly.pdbx_strand_id
1 'polypeptide(L)'
;MQYEKLGQSFGQMIPRKRGVLVEVGCGKGQLTIPLARRVSGYQIVVVDNFQGPYAGSRMRLFSAIARGRMKGRIKVVNSDYQAWLARQPSSRYDGVVSSEFLPEIGAWDTRSFFADCHRVTKRGGFTIHSFLSAEPSNARQRLLIEADSDPRWTKTPPVEWFSPPNQLALRDLRKAGFNNVRLVKIKSGLIVSSNAARRLLKEWDVKDAFWRTHRRTLEENGIEIPDWIIVKGTKRK
;
A
#
# COMPACT_ATOMS: atom_id res chain seq x y z
N MET A 1 -7.10 2.71 12.70
CA MET A 1 -7.22 1.29 13.14
C MET A 1 -6.68 0.28 12.11
N GLN A 2 -7.01 0.38 10.81
CA GLN A 2 -6.54 -0.56 9.77
C GLN A 2 -5.01 -0.57 9.59
N TYR A 3 -4.39 0.59 9.47
CA TYR A 3 -2.93 0.68 9.31
C TYR A 3 -2.13 0.25 10.54
N GLU A 4 -2.71 0.26 11.73
CA GLU A 4 -2.08 -0.35 12.91
C GLU A 4 -2.00 -1.88 12.77
N LYS A 5 -3.07 -2.55 12.29
CA LYS A 5 -3.05 -3.99 11.97
C LYS A 5 -2.04 -4.29 10.88
N LEU A 6 -2.00 -3.46 9.83
CA LEU A 6 -1.07 -3.60 8.73
C LEU A 6 0.38 -3.45 9.20
N GLY A 7 0.70 -2.40 9.97
CA GLY A 7 2.02 -2.20 10.58
C GLY A 7 2.43 -3.35 11.48
N GLN A 8 1.49 -3.94 12.23
CA GLN A 8 1.74 -5.14 13.04
C GLN A 8 2.10 -6.33 12.15
N SER A 9 1.34 -6.59 11.09
CA SER A 9 1.60 -7.70 10.17
C SER A 9 2.95 -7.55 9.45
N PHE A 10 3.28 -6.34 9.00
CA PHE A 10 4.61 -6.05 8.45
C PHE A 10 5.71 -6.31 9.48
N GLY A 11 5.53 -5.80 10.71
CA GLY A 11 6.50 -5.99 11.79
C GLY A 11 6.76 -7.46 12.13
N GLN A 12 5.74 -8.32 12.05
CA GLN A 12 5.89 -9.78 12.24
C GLN A 12 6.64 -10.46 11.09
N MET A 13 6.57 -9.88 9.89
CA MET A 13 7.24 -10.42 8.70
C MET A 13 8.69 -9.94 8.57
N ILE A 14 9.06 -8.84 9.23
CA ILE A 14 10.39 -8.23 9.16
C ILE A 14 11.30 -8.87 10.20
N PRO A 15 12.50 -9.33 9.82
CA PRO A 15 13.45 -9.93 10.76
C PRO A 15 13.82 -8.97 11.90
N ARG A 16 13.93 -9.47 13.12
CA ARG A 16 14.37 -8.69 14.29
C ARG A 16 15.89 -8.49 14.25
N LYS A 17 16.35 -7.46 13.56
CA LYS A 17 17.77 -7.07 13.46
C LYS A 17 17.88 -5.56 13.30
N ARG A 18 19.10 -5.04 13.30
CA ARG A 18 19.36 -3.66 12.89
C ARG A 18 19.51 -3.59 11.38
N GLY A 19 19.08 -2.49 10.78
CA GLY A 19 19.17 -2.31 9.35
C GLY A 19 18.53 -1.03 8.83
N VAL A 20 18.41 -0.96 7.52
CA VAL A 20 17.78 0.16 6.81
C VAL A 20 16.66 -0.38 5.91
N LEU A 21 15.45 0.14 6.14
CA LEU A 21 14.29 -0.10 5.28
C LEU A 21 14.06 1.09 4.36
N VAL A 22 13.54 0.82 3.19
CA VAL A 22 12.97 1.84 2.30
C VAL A 22 11.46 1.63 2.27
N GLU A 23 10.69 2.67 2.50
CA GLU A 23 9.26 2.71 2.23
C GLU A 23 9.00 3.63 1.04
N VAL A 24 8.37 3.09 -0.01
CA VAL A 24 8.02 3.83 -1.22
C VAL A 24 6.53 4.13 -1.21
N GLY A 25 6.16 5.39 -1.52
CA GLY A 25 4.78 5.84 -1.48
C GLY A 25 4.26 5.98 -0.03
N CYS A 26 4.97 6.75 0.80
CA CYS A 26 4.61 6.86 2.23
C CYS A 26 3.42 7.80 2.50
N GLY A 27 3.05 8.66 1.57
CA GLY A 27 1.97 9.63 1.72
C GLY A 27 2.05 10.41 3.04
N LYS A 28 0.98 10.38 3.80
CA LYS A 28 0.90 11.02 5.14
C LYS A 28 1.45 10.16 6.29
N GLY A 29 2.11 9.03 6.00
CA GLY A 29 2.77 8.18 7.00
C GLY A 29 1.85 7.17 7.66
N GLN A 30 0.79 6.75 6.98
CA GLN A 30 -0.21 5.82 7.53
C GLN A 30 0.38 4.46 7.86
N LEU A 31 1.26 3.92 7.00
CA LEU A 31 2.03 2.70 7.31
C LEU A 31 3.32 3.06 8.08
N THR A 32 4.02 4.12 7.69
CA THR A 32 5.32 4.53 8.24
C THR A 32 5.34 4.51 9.77
N ILE A 33 4.38 5.18 10.40
CA ILE A 33 4.37 5.34 11.87
C ILE A 33 4.08 4.02 12.61
N PRO A 34 3.02 3.27 12.27
CA PRO A 34 2.79 1.94 12.87
C PRO A 34 3.96 0.97 12.64
N LEU A 35 4.55 0.97 11.45
CA LEU A 35 5.70 0.14 11.13
C LEU A 35 6.92 0.52 11.98
N ALA A 36 7.27 1.80 12.05
CA ALA A 36 8.41 2.29 12.82
C ALA A 36 8.32 1.91 14.31
N ARG A 37 7.12 1.88 14.88
CA ARG A 37 6.90 1.41 16.26
C ARG A 37 7.25 -0.07 16.44
N ARG A 38 7.07 -0.90 15.41
CA ARG A 38 7.26 -2.35 15.46
C ARG A 38 8.68 -2.80 15.14
N VAL A 39 9.40 -2.02 14.33
CA VAL A 39 10.74 -2.36 13.85
C VAL A 39 11.79 -1.41 14.44
N SER A 40 11.92 -1.40 15.76
CA SER A 40 12.77 -0.44 16.49
C SER A 40 14.27 -0.46 16.09
N GLY A 41 14.76 -1.60 15.59
CA GLY A 41 16.15 -1.75 15.12
C GLY A 41 16.43 -1.15 13.74
N TYR A 42 15.41 -0.67 13.03
CA TYR A 42 15.59 -0.16 11.66
C TYR A 42 15.53 1.36 11.60
N GLN A 43 16.39 1.92 10.76
CA GLN A 43 16.18 3.23 10.18
C GLN A 43 15.25 3.07 8.98
N ILE A 44 14.35 4.00 8.75
CA ILE A 44 13.40 3.96 7.64
C ILE A 44 13.64 5.18 6.76
N VAL A 45 13.95 4.93 5.48
CA VAL A 45 13.98 5.95 4.45
C VAL A 45 12.63 5.91 3.74
N VAL A 46 11.87 6.98 3.85
CA VAL A 46 10.57 7.10 3.15
C VAL A 46 10.74 7.97 1.91
N VAL A 47 10.24 7.47 0.77
CA VAL A 47 10.36 8.13 -0.53
C VAL A 47 8.98 8.39 -1.09
N ASP A 48 8.69 9.65 -1.41
CA ASP A 48 7.42 10.08 -1.96
C ASP A 48 7.61 11.43 -2.68
N ASN A 49 6.93 11.68 -3.78
CA ASN A 49 6.98 12.97 -4.47
C ASN A 49 5.99 14.00 -3.88
N PHE A 50 5.06 13.55 -3.04
CA PHE A 50 4.02 14.35 -2.39
C PHE A 50 3.20 15.22 -3.36
N GLN A 51 2.94 14.69 -4.54
CA GLN A 51 2.20 15.40 -5.61
C GLN A 51 0.79 14.81 -5.80
N GLY A 52 0.02 15.44 -6.69
CA GLY A 52 -1.33 14.99 -7.05
C GLY A 52 -2.30 14.99 -5.86
N PRO A 53 -3.09 13.91 -5.69
CA PRO A 53 -4.07 13.78 -4.60
C PRO A 53 -3.44 13.82 -3.21
N TYR A 54 -2.15 13.61 -3.12
CA TYR A 54 -1.37 13.58 -1.87
C TYR A 54 -0.63 14.89 -1.59
N ALA A 55 -0.87 15.95 -2.38
CA ALA A 55 -0.35 17.29 -2.09
C ALA A 55 -0.73 17.69 -0.65
N GLY A 56 0.27 18.16 0.13
CA GLY A 56 0.10 18.48 1.55
C GLY A 56 0.25 17.27 2.51
N SER A 57 0.36 16.04 2.04
CA SER A 57 0.61 14.87 2.88
C SER A 57 1.97 14.93 3.58
N ARG A 58 2.97 15.59 2.97
CA ARG A 58 4.30 15.81 3.53
C ARG A 58 4.26 16.47 4.91
N MET A 59 3.47 17.54 5.08
CA MET A 59 3.33 18.20 6.39
C MET A 59 2.70 17.28 7.44
N ARG A 60 1.70 16.49 7.03
CA ARG A 60 1.05 15.51 7.90
C ARG A 60 2.04 14.42 8.35
N LEU A 61 2.89 13.94 7.42
CA LEU A 61 3.96 12.99 7.73
C LEU A 61 4.94 13.56 8.76
N PHE A 62 5.46 14.76 8.55
CA PHE A 62 6.39 15.40 9.51
C PHE A 62 5.74 15.59 10.89
N SER A 63 4.49 16.01 10.94
CA SER A 63 3.73 16.12 12.19
C SER A 63 3.56 14.75 12.88
N ALA A 64 3.31 13.68 12.11
CA ALA A 64 3.20 12.34 12.66
C ALA A 64 4.54 11.81 13.19
N ILE A 65 5.66 12.05 12.48
CA ILE A 65 7.03 11.71 12.90
C ILE A 65 7.37 12.44 14.20
N ALA A 66 7.05 13.72 14.29
CA ALA A 66 7.32 14.53 15.50
C ALA A 66 6.52 14.02 16.71
N ARG A 67 5.20 13.82 16.54
CA ARG A 67 4.34 13.27 17.61
C ARG A 67 4.77 11.87 18.04
N GLY A 68 5.23 11.05 17.09
CA GLY A 68 5.76 9.70 17.36
C GLY A 68 7.15 9.67 17.98
N ARG A 69 7.83 10.81 18.14
CA ARG A 69 9.23 10.94 18.61
C ARG A 69 10.22 10.12 17.76
N MET A 70 10.03 10.12 16.42
CA MET A 70 10.77 9.26 15.49
C MET A 70 11.75 10.01 14.58
N LYS A 71 12.05 11.30 14.87
CA LYS A 71 12.90 12.18 14.03
C LYS A 71 14.26 11.57 13.67
N GLY A 72 14.91 10.86 14.58
CA GLY A 72 16.22 10.24 14.34
C GLY A 72 16.16 8.90 13.58
N ARG A 73 14.96 8.35 13.38
CA ARG A 73 14.76 7.01 12.77
C ARG A 73 14.14 7.03 11.39
N ILE A 74 13.46 8.11 11.03
CA ILE A 74 12.78 8.25 9.76
C ILE A 74 13.40 9.39 8.97
N LYS A 75 13.98 9.05 7.80
CA LYS A 75 14.51 10.01 6.83
C LYS A 75 13.49 10.19 5.71
N VAL A 76 13.02 11.40 5.49
CA VAL A 76 12.06 11.73 4.43
C VAL A 76 12.82 12.21 3.19
N VAL A 77 12.53 11.60 2.05
CA VAL A 77 13.05 11.96 0.72
C VAL A 77 11.88 12.40 -0.14
N ASN A 78 11.90 13.64 -0.59
CA ASN A 78 10.95 14.16 -1.58
C ASN A 78 11.53 13.92 -2.98
N SER A 79 11.06 12.87 -3.64
CA SER A 79 11.54 12.50 -4.99
C SER A 79 10.53 11.56 -5.66
N ASP A 80 10.53 11.60 -6.98
CA ASP A 80 9.96 10.49 -7.75
C ASP A 80 10.71 9.19 -7.42
N TYR A 81 9.94 8.09 -7.29
CA TYR A 81 10.48 6.81 -6.83
C TYR A 81 11.42 6.15 -7.84
N GLN A 82 11.10 6.24 -9.14
CA GLN A 82 11.92 5.65 -10.21
C GLN A 82 13.27 6.36 -10.27
N ALA A 83 13.24 7.69 -10.31
CA ALA A 83 14.46 8.51 -10.33
C ALA A 83 15.29 8.30 -9.05
N TRP A 84 14.66 8.12 -7.91
CA TRP A 84 15.36 7.88 -6.67
C TRP A 84 15.96 6.47 -6.61
N LEU A 85 15.18 5.41 -6.93
CA LEU A 85 15.67 4.03 -6.94
C LEU A 85 16.80 3.85 -7.93
N ALA A 86 16.71 4.41 -9.14
CA ALA A 86 17.77 4.34 -10.16
C ALA A 86 19.14 4.81 -9.65
N ARG A 87 19.17 5.82 -8.78
CA ARG A 87 20.40 6.35 -8.19
C ARG A 87 20.92 5.53 -7.00
N GLN A 88 20.15 4.56 -6.49
CA GLN A 88 20.60 3.76 -5.35
C GLN A 88 21.52 2.63 -5.82
N PRO A 89 22.65 2.41 -5.13
CA PRO A 89 23.50 1.28 -5.42
C PRO A 89 22.79 -0.04 -5.16
N SER A 90 23.20 -1.07 -5.89
CA SER A 90 22.72 -2.43 -5.68
C SER A 90 23.07 -2.92 -4.28
N SER A 91 22.21 -3.77 -3.73
CA SER A 91 22.43 -4.47 -2.44
C SER A 91 22.70 -3.52 -1.25
N ARG A 92 22.00 -2.40 -1.20
CA ARG A 92 22.17 -1.36 -0.17
C ARG A 92 21.26 -1.53 1.04
N TYR A 93 20.00 -1.92 0.82
CA TYR A 93 18.96 -1.89 1.83
C TYR A 93 18.62 -3.29 2.33
N ASP A 94 18.23 -3.40 3.60
CA ASP A 94 17.82 -4.67 4.19
C ASP A 94 16.42 -5.09 3.74
N GLY A 95 15.59 -4.13 3.37
CA GLY A 95 14.28 -4.41 2.77
C GLY A 95 13.65 -3.17 2.13
N VAL A 96 12.71 -3.43 1.20
CA VAL A 96 11.86 -2.43 0.56
C VAL A 96 10.41 -2.75 0.88
N VAL A 97 9.64 -1.75 1.28
CA VAL A 97 8.22 -1.92 1.62
C VAL A 97 7.37 -0.85 0.94
N SER A 98 6.11 -1.14 0.70
CA SER A 98 5.11 -0.16 0.28
C SER A 98 3.69 -0.57 0.70
N SER A 99 2.78 0.38 0.77
CA SER A 99 1.36 0.15 1.01
C SER A 99 0.52 1.04 0.12
N GLU A 100 -0.45 0.47 -0.59
CA GLU A 100 -1.33 1.16 -1.55
C GLU A 100 -0.57 1.90 -2.67
N PHE A 101 0.66 1.50 -2.92
CA PHE A 101 1.51 2.12 -3.93
C PHE A 101 1.40 1.41 -5.30
N LEU A 102 1.25 0.09 -5.31
CA LEU A 102 1.17 -0.68 -6.56
C LEU A 102 -0.03 -0.29 -7.42
N PRO A 103 -1.23 -0.01 -6.86
CA PRO A 103 -2.35 0.47 -7.65
C PRO A 103 -2.08 1.79 -8.39
N GLU A 104 -1.23 2.66 -7.81
CA GLU A 104 -0.97 3.99 -8.36
C GLU A 104 0.03 4.00 -9.51
N ILE A 105 0.93 3.01 -9.56
CA ILE A 105 1.97 2.94 -10.61
C ILE A 105 1.58 2.07 -11.80
N GLY A 106 0.45 1.37 -11.72
CA GLY A 106 -0.05 0.51 -12.79
C GLY A 106 0.76 -0.78 -13.02
N ALA A 107 0.26 -1.61 -13.95
CA ALA A 107 0.80 -2.95 -14.18
C ALA A 107 2.21 -2.96 -14.77
N TRP A 108 2.51 -2.03 -15.68
CA TRP A 108 3.81 -1.96 -16.37
C TRP A 108 4.90 -1.54 -15.42
N ASP A 109 4.67 -0.51 -14.63
CA ASP A 109 5.64 0.02 -13.70
C ASP A 109 5.84 -0.89 -12.49
N THR A 110 4.84 -1.69 -12.12
CA THR A 110 4.97 -2.70 -11.05
C THR A 110 6.11 -3.69 -11.32
N ARG A 111 6.34 -4.10 -12.57
CA ARG A 111 7.43 -5.02 -12.90
C ARG A 111 8.80 -4.37 -12.75
N SER A 112 8.95 -3.17 -13.28
CA SER A 112 10.19 -2.40 -13.16
C SER A 112 10.47 -2.05 -11.71
N PHE A 113 9.44 -1.67 -10.96
CA PHE A 113 9.52 -1.41 -9.53
C PHE A 113 10.01 -2.64 -8.74
N PHE A 114 9.48 -3.84 -8.99
CA PHE A 114 9.94 -5.05 -8.32
C PHE A 114 11.39 -5.41 -8.71
N ALA A 115 11.79 -5.19 -9.96
CA ALA A 115 13.18 -5.38 -10.39
C ALA A 115 14.13 -4.44 -9.65
N ASP A 116 13.76 -3.16 -9.52
CA ASP A 116 14.52 -2.19 -8.73
C ASP A 116 14.53 -2.55 -7.24
N CYS A 117 13.41 -2.96 -6.66
CA CYS A 117 13.36 -3.48 -5.29
C CYS A 117 14.36 -4.63 -5.10
N HIS A 118 14.42 -5.58 -6.05
CA HIS A 118 15.37 -6.68 -5.99
C HIS A 118 16.81 -6.20 -6.10
N ARG A 119 17.11 -5.30 -7.03
CA ARG A 119 18.45 -4.75 -7.24
C ARG A 119 18.98 -4.07 -5.99
N VAL A 120 18.21 -3.17 -5.38
CA VAL A 120 18.65 -2.38 -4.23
C VAL A 120 18.63 -3.15 -2.90
N THR A 121 17.92 -4.27 -2.83
CA THR A 121 17.85 -5.14 -1.65
C THR A 121 19.13 -5.96 -1.51
N LYS A 122 19.68 -6.03 -0.30
CA LYS A 122 20.82 -6.88 0.05
C LYS A 122 20.51 -8.37 -0.14
N ARG A 123 21.52 -9.20 -0.33
CA ARG A 123 21.40 -10.65 -0.20
C ARG A 123 20.88 -11.00 1.20
N GLY A 124 19.90 -11.91 1.28
CA GLY A 124 19.20 -12.25 2.52
C GLY A 124 18.20 -11.18 2.98
N GLY A 125 18.04 -10.09 2.21
CA GLY A 125 17.02 -9.07 2.45
C GLY A 125 15.65 -9.46 1.90
N PHE A 126 14.69 -8.54 1.97
CA PHE A 126 13.29 -8.84 1.66
C PHE A 126 12.58 -7.65 1.01
N THR A 127 11.44 -7.95 0.41
CA THR A 127 10.46 -6.94 0.00
C THR A 127 9.07 -7.30 0.52
N ILE A 128 8.26 -6.30 0.91
CA ILE A 128 6.89 -6.49 1.40
C ILE A 128 6.02 -5.37 0.86
N HIS A 129 4.97 -5.72 0.15
CA HIS A 129 4.03 -4.76 -0.43
C HIS A 129 2.60 -5.13 -0.05
N SER A 130 1.77 -4.12 0.22
CA SER A 130 0.34 -4.33 0.47
C SER A 130 -0.51 -3.46 -0.42
N PHE A 131 -1.70 -3.97 -0.72
CA PHE A 131 -2.74 -3.30 -1.48
C PHE A 131 -4.12 -3.88 -1.09
N LEU A 132 -5.19 -3.17 -1.40
CA LEU A 132 -6.54 -3.70 -1.23
C LEU A 132 -6.83 -4.76 -2.29
N SER A 133 -7.49 -5.84 -1.89
CA SER A 133 -7.83 -6.93 -2.79
C SER A 133 -8.84 -6.48 -3.85
N ALA A 134 -8.55 -6.74 -5.12
CA ALA A 134 -9.55 -6.67 -6.19
C ALA A 134 -10.52 -7.87 -6.18
N GLU A 135 -10.25 -8.90 -5.38
CA GLU A 135 -11.07 -10.09 -5.23
C GLU A 135 -11.92 -9.98 -3.97
N PRO A 136 -13.26 -9.81 -4.08
CA PRO A 136 -14.12 -9.63 -2.91
C PRO A 136 -14.26 -10.93 -2.11
N SER A 137 -14.23 -10.84 -0.80
CA SER A 137 -14.49 -11.94 0.12
C SER A 137 -15.97 -12.11 0.47
N ASN A 138 -16.80 -11.11 0.18
CA ASN A 138 -18.24 -11.10 0.46
C ASN A 138 -18.98 -10.06 -0.41
N ALA A 139 -20.31 -10.06 -0.30
CA ALA A 139 -21.16 -9.17 -1.11
C ALA A 139 -20.93 -7.68 -0.82
N ARG A 140 -20.61 -7.28 0.42
CA ARG A 140 -20.34 -5.86 0.77
C ARG A 140 -19.05 -5.36 0.15
N GLN A 141 -18.00 -6.19 0.12
CA GLN A 141 -16.75 -5.88 -0.56
C GLN A 141 -16.93 -5.83 -2.07
N ARG A 142 -17.73 -6.77 -2.64
CA ARG A 142 -18.05 -6.78 -4.07
C ARG A 142 -18.73 -5.49 -4.48
N LEU A 143 -19.68 -5.01 -3.70
CA LEU A 143 -20.40 -3.77 -4.00
C LEU A 143 -19.46 -2.55 -4.02
N LEU A 144 -18.49 -2.47 -3.10
CA LEU A 144 -17.51 -1.38 -3.11
C LEU A 144 -16.52 -1.49 -4.28
N ILE A 145 -16.05 -2.71 -4.59
CA ILE A 145 -15.15 -2.94 -5.74
C ILE A 145 -15.87 -2.59 -7.05
N GLU A 146 -17.16 -2.97 -7.20
CA GLU A 146 -17.97 -2.59 -8.35
C GLU A 146 -18.08 -1.07 -8.47
N ALA A 147 -18.35 -0.38 -7.37
CA ALA A 147 -18.45 1.08 -7.35
C ALA A 147 -17.18 1.78 -7.85
N ASP A 148 -16.02 1.23 -7.50
CA ASP A 148 -14.71 1.78 -7.80
C ASP A 148 -14.19 1.41 -9.19
N SER A 149 -14.47 0.20 -9.65
CA SER A 149 -13.88 -0.35 -10.88
C SER A 149 -14.77 -0.29 -12.12
N ASP A 150 -16.10 -0.18 -11.97
CA ASP A 150 -17.03 -0.16 -13.09
C ASP A 150 -17.12 1.25 -13.70
N PRO A 151 -16.81 1.42 -15.00
CA PRO A 151 -16.86 2.73 -15.67
C PRO A 151 -18.25 3.41 -15.64
N ARG A 152 -19.31 2.64 -15.39
CA ARG A 152 -20.65 3.21 -15.19
C ARG A 152 -20.72 4.05 -13.91
N TRP A 153 -19.97 3.67 -12.89
CA TRP A 153 -20.07 4.21 -11.55
C TRP A 153 -18.90 5.11 -11.13
N THR A 154 -17.69 4.80 -11.55
CA THR A 154 -16.53 5.64 -11.24
C THR A 154 -16.44 6.85 -12.18
N LYS A 155 -15.89 7.97 -11.66
CA LYS A 155 -15.52 9.14 -12.47
C LYS A 155 -14.09 9.04 -12.96
N THR A 156 -13.25 8.32 -12.22
CA THR A 156 -11.85 8.08 -12.56
C THR A 156 -11.78 6.90 -13.53
N PRO A 157 -11.13 7.01 -14.68
CA PRO A 157 -10.98 5.90 -15.60
C PRO A 157 -10.30 4.70 -14.90
N PRO A 158 -10.82 3.45 -15.10
CA PRO A 158 -10.27 2.24 -14.46
C PRO A 158 -8.79 1.98 -14.78
N VAL A 159 -8.24 2.61 -15.82
CA VAL A 159 -6.83 2.52 -16.20
C VAL A 159 -5.87 3.22 -15.23
N GLU A 160 -6.36 4.14 -14.42
CA GLU A 160 -5.55 4.92 -13.47
C GLU A 160 -5.38 4.21 -12.12
N TRP A 161 -6.26 3.26 -11.80
CA TRP A 161 -6.23 2.49 -10.55
C TRP A 161 -6.08 1.01 -10.86
N PHE A 162 -4.93 0.45 -10.58
CA PHE A 162 -4.65 -0.96 -10.80
C PHE A 162 -4.36 -1.67 -9.49
N SER A 163 -5.38 -2.30 -8.91
CA SER A 163 -5.14 -3.31 -7.88
C SER A 163 -4.70 -4.60 -8.58
N PRO A 164 -3.43 -5.01 -8.46
CA PRO A 164 -2.96 -6.19 -9.17
C PRO A 164 -3.72 -7.42 -8.70
N PRO A 165 -4.17 -8.28 -9.62
CA PRO A 165 -4.65 -9.61 -9.24
C PRO A 165 -3.59 -10.32 -8.39
N ASN A 166 -4.01 -11.00 -7.33
CA ASN A 166 -3.12 -11.60 -6.34
C ASN A 166 -2.01 -12.45 -6.97
N GLN A 167 -2.37 -13.28 -7.96
CA GLN A 167 -1.44 -14.15 -8.66
C GLN A 167 -0.45 -13.36 -9.55
N LEU A 168 -0.86 -12.24 -10.10
CA LEU A 168 0.01 -11.38 -10.91
C LEU A 168 1.13 -10.80 -10.06
N ALA A 169 0.81 -10.25 -8.89
CA ALA A 169 1.82 -9.71 -7.97
C ALA A 169 2.83 -10.77 -7.51
N LEU A 170 2.36 -11.98 -7.20
CA LEU A 170 3.25 -13.10 -6.84
C LEU A 170 4.16 -13.51 -8.00
N ARG A 171 3.62 -13.60 -9.21
CA ARG A 171 4.36 -13.96 -10.42
C ARG A 171 5.44 -12.91 -10.72
N ASP A 172 5.10 -11.65 -10.65
CA ASP A 172 6.00 -10.57 -11.01
C ASP A 172 7.11 -10.40 -9.96
N LEU A 173 6.84 -10.64 -8.68
CA LEU A 173 7.90 -10.76 -7.65
C LEU A 173 8.87 -11.91 -7.94
N ARG A 174 8.37 -13.09 -8.34
CA ARG A 174 9.24 -14.22 -8.72
C ARG A 174 10.08 -13.89 -9.95
N LYS A 175 9.48 -13.26 -10.97
CA LYS A 175 10.20 -12.82 -12.18
C LYS A 175 11.28 -11.77 -11.89
N ALA A 176 11.08 -10.93 -10.87
CA ALA A 176 12.10 -10.00 -10.40
C ALA A 176 13.27 -10.67 -9.67
N GLY A 177 13.20 -11.98 -9.40
CA GLY A 177 14.27 -12.76 -8.76
C GLY A 177 14.08 -12.99 -7.26
N PHE A 178 12.97 -12.59 -6.68
CA PHE A 178 12.67 -12.91 -5.29
C PHE A 178 12.28 -14.39 -5.11
N ASN A 179 12.70 -14.97 -3.99
CA ASN A 179 12.40 -16.34 -3.56
C ASN A 179 11.46 -16.30 -2.35
N ASN A 180 10.94 -17.47 -1.95
CA ASN A 180 10.02 -17.61 -0.83
C ASN A 180 8.85 -16.62 -0.94
N VAL A 181 8.39 -16.41 -2.18
CA VAL A 181 7.31 -15.47 -2.47
C VAL A 181 6.01 -16.04 -1.93
N ARG A 182 5.38 -15.29 -1.03
CA ARG A 182 4.14 -15.67 -0.38
C ARG A 182 3.17 -14.51 -0.31
N LEU A 183 1.88 -14.85 -0.18
CA LEU A 183 0.78 -13.93 0.02
C LEU A 183 0.17 -14.17 1.40
N VAL A 184 -0.20 -13.09 2.06
CA VAL A 184 -1.00 -13.11 3.28
C VAL A 184 -2.20 -12.19 3.08
N LYS A 185 -3.38 -12.70 3.39
CA LYS A 185 -4.63 -11.94 3.35
C LYS A 185 -5.02 -11.52 4.77
N ILE A 186 -5.31 -10.25 4.95
CA ILE A 186 -5.77 -9.68 6.22
C ILE A 186 -7.19 -9.20 6.04
N LYS A 187 -8.13 -9.78 6.77
CA LYS A 187 -9.51 -9.33 6.76
C LYS A 187 -9.62 -7.88 7.23
N SER A 188 -10.24 -7.05 6.42
CA SER A 188 -10.55 -5.68 6.76
C SER A 188 -11.51 -5.63 7.95
N GLY A 189 -12.67 -6.25 7.82
CA GLY A 189 -13.74 -6.21 8.80
C GLY A 189 -14.27 -4.79 9.05
N LEU A 190 -13.92 -3.82 8.20
CA LEU A 190 -14.42 -2.45 8.32
C LEU A 190 -15.66 -2.27 7.47
N ILE A 191 -16.80 -2.32 8.13
CA ILE A 191 -18.09 -2.04 7.52
C ILE A 191 -18.42 -0.56 7.72
N VAL A 192 -18.80 0.09 6.63
CA VAL A 192 -19.19 1.49 6.59
C VAL A 192 -20.62 1.56 6.07
N SER A 193 -21.51 2.21 6.81
CA SER A 193 -22.93 2.30 6.48
C SER A 193 -23.44 3.74 6.37
N SER A 194 -24.60 3.89 5.77
CA SER A 194 -25.34 5.16 5.72
C SER A 194 -24.48 6.34 5.23
N ASN A 195 -24.52 7.44 5.93
CA ASN A 195 -23.81 8.68 5.58
C ASN A 195 -22.28 8.50 5.48
N ALA A 196 -21.70 7.58 6.25
CA ALA A 196 -20.28 7.30 6.16
C ALA A 196 -19.92 6.57 4.86
N ALA A 197 -20.77 5.62 4.41
CA ALA A 197 -20.62 4.97 3.11
C ALA A 197 -20.72 5.98 1.95
N ARG A 198 -21.70 6.90 2.03
CA ARG A 198 -21.84 7.95 1.01
C ARG A 198 -20.63 8.87 0.93
N ARG A 199 -20.06 9.26 2.09
CA ARG A 199 -18.80 10.05 2.09
C ARG A 199 -17.64 9.29 1.50
N LEU A 200 -17.48 8.01 1.86
CA LEU A 200 -16.42 7.16 1.32
C LEU A 200 -16.52 7.02 -0.19
N LEU A 201 -17.70 6.72 -0.71
CA LEU A 201 -17.94 6.61 -2.16
C LEU A 201 -17.60 7.93 -2.88
N LYS A 202 -17.94 9.08 -2.27
CA LYS A 202 -17.57 10.38 -2.82
C LYS A 202 -16.05 10.63 -2.79
N GLU A 203 -15.35 10.21 -1.73
CA GLU A 203 -13.89 10.29 -1.64
C GLU A 203 -13.19 9.40 -2.69
N TRP A 204 -13.86 8.34 -3.14
CA TRP A 204 -13.40 7.44 -4.19
C TRP A 204 -13.92 7.81 -5.57
N ASP A 205 -14.37 9.06 -5.76
CA ASP A 205 -14.90 9.58 -7.02
C ASP A 205 -16.03 8.77 -7.67
N VAL A 206 -16.79 8.03 -6.85
CA VAL A 206 -17.97 7.31 -7.31
C VAL A 206 -19.11 8.27 -7.63
N LYS A 207 -19.76 8.04 -8.75
CA LYS A 207 -20.92 8.86 -9.19
C LYS A 207 -22.12 8.71 -8.26
N ASP A 208 -22.84 9.79 -8.01
CA ASP A 208 -24.06 9.76 -7.17
C ASP A 208 -25.14 8.79 -7.69
N ALA A 209 -25.10 8.44 -8.97
CA ALA A 209 -26.00 7.44 -9.56
C ALA A 209 -25.86 6.09 -8.87
N PHE A 210 -24.62 5.66 -8.52
CA PHE A 210 -24.39 4.43 -7.77
C PHE A 210 -25.11 4.45 -6.42
N TRP A 211 -24.97 5.52 -5.66
CA TRP A 211 -25.70 5.69 -4.37
C TRP A 211 -27.20 5.57 -4.56
N ARG A 212 -27.78 6.23 -5.56
CA ARG A 212 -29.23 6.17 -5.81
C ARG A 212 -29.70 4.77 -6.15
N THR A 213 -28.95 4.06 -6.99
CA THR A 213 -29.28 2.69 -7.42
C THR A 213 -29.21 1.69 -6.27
N HIS A 214 -28.19 1.81 -5.41
CA HIS A 214 -27.92 0.84 -4.34
C HIS A 214 -28.32 1.33 -2.94
N ARG A 215 -29.10 2.43 -2.88
CA ARG A 215 -29.39 3.14 -1.62
C ARG A 215 -29.88 2.21 -0.50
N ARG A 216 -30.90 1.42 -0.78
CA ARG A 216 -31.47 0.49 0.22
C ARG A 216 -30.43 -0.48 0.76
N THR A 217 -29.68 -1.12 -0.13
CA THR A 217 -28.62 -2.07 0.25
C THR A 217 -27.52 -1.37 1.08
N LEU A 218 -27.14 -0.15 0.72
CA LEU A 218 -26.12 0.62 1.41
C LEU A 218 -26.59 1.09 2.79
N GLU A 219 -27.87 1.42 2.94
CA GLU A 219 -28.47 1.81 4.22
C GLU A 219 -28.66 0.60 5.14
N GLU A 220 -29.12 -0.53 4.63
CA GLU A 220 -29.39 -1.73 5.41
C GLU A 220 -28.12 -2.55 5.75
N ASN A 221 -27.22 -2.72 4.77
CA ASN A 221 -26.08 -3.62 4.89
C ASN A 221 -24.72 -2.92 4.96
N GLY A 222 -24.63 -1.68 4.48
CA GLY A 222 -23.37 -0.97 4.34
C GLY A 222 -22.49 -1.53 3.22
N ILE A 223 -21.28 -0.99 3.15
CA ILE A 223 -20.17 -1.50 2.32
C ILE A 223 -19.02 -1.90 3.25
N GLU A 224 -18.19 -2.82 2.80
CA GLU A 224 -17.02 -3.25 3.54
C GLU A 224 -15.77 -2.95 2.70
N ILE A 225 -14.77 -2.32 3.35
CA ILE A 225 -13.46 -2.10 2.72
C ILE A 225 -12.87 -3.47 2.34
N PRO A 226 -12.33 -3.64 1.13
CA PRO A 226 -11.71 -4.89 0.72
C PRO A 226 -10.61 -5.35 1.69
N ASP A 227 -10.34 -6.64 1.70
CA ASP A 227 -9.27 -7.20 2.50
C ASP A 227 -7.91 -6.71 2.01
N TRP A 228 -6.97 -6.59 2.91
CA TRP A 228 -5.59 -6.30 2.57
C TRP A 228 -4.89 -7.55 2.05
N ILE A 229 -4.20 -7.39 0.95
CA ILE A 229 -3.24 -8.37 0.45
C ILE A 229 -1.85 -7.88 0.80
N ILE A 230 -1.05 -8.75 1.39
CA ILE A 230 0.38 -8.53 1.59
C ILE A 230 1.12 -9.56 0.77
N VAL A 231 2.01 -9.12 -0.10
CA VAL A 231 2.95 -9.97 -0.82
C VAL A 231 4.35 -9.74 -0.26
N LYS A 232 5.08 -10.84 -0.03
CA LYS A 232 6.44 -10.82 0.49
C LYS A 232 7.33 -11.70 -0.35
N GLY A 233 8.55 -11.24 -0.63
CA GLY A 233 9.63 -12.03 -1.22
C GLY A 233 10.93 -11.84 -0.45
N THR A 234 11.87 -12.77 -0.59
CA THR A 234 13.22 -12.69 -0.04
C THR A 234 14.27 -12.81 -1.15
N LYS A 235 15.36 -12.06 -1.07
CA LYS A 235 16.49 -12.22 -1.98
C LYS A 235 17.43 -13.28 -1.43
N ARG A 236 17.88 -14.21 -2.28
CA ARG A 236 18.84 -15.27 -1.85
C ARG A 236 20.07 -14.65 -1.19
N LYS A 237 20.63 -15.40 -0.23
CA LYS A 237 21.93 -15.08 0.39
C LYS A 237 23.06 -15.15 -0.62
#